data_5dd2a074ade9cb8a69da0d6e8256df0e
#
_entry.id   5dd2a074ade9cb8a69da0d6e8256df0e
#
_cell.length_a   1.000
_cell.length_b   1.000
_cell.length_c   1.000
_cell.angle_alpha   90.00
_cell.angle_beta   90.00
_cell.angle_gamma   90.00
#
_symmetry.space_group_name_H-M   'P 1'
#
loop_
_entity.id
_entity.type
_entity.pdbx_description
1 polymer ?
#
loop_
_entity_poly.entity_id
_entity_poly.type
_entity_poly.pdbx_seq_one_letter_code
_entity_poly.pdbx_strand_id
1 'polypeptide(L)'
;MPFTDNKSFKKNPRLIVDAKGVYLTNHEGKKMIDASSGLFCNPLGHGRKEITEAVSKQLDKLDYCQPFNQGYGGSFELATRIAKKTPEGINRIFYTICGSTAVETAIKIAIAYHRAKGDAKRFRFVGRERGYHGMNLSLIHI
;
A
#
# COMPACT_ATOMS: atom_id res chain seq x y z
N MET A 1 -17.41 -2.92 9.82
CA MET A 1 -16.45 -2.28 8.91
C MET A 1 -15.70 -1.22 9.68
N PRO A 2 -14.38 -1.13 9.54
CA PRO A 2 -13.59 -0.11 10.22
C PRO A 2 -14.01 1.30 9.76
N PHE A 3 -13.89 2.27 10.66
CA PHE A 3 -14.20 3.69 10.42
C PHE A 3 -15.60 3.97 9.84
N THR A 4 -16.56 3.09 10.10
CA THR A 4 -17.91 3.18 9.57
C THR A 4 -18.90 2.98 10.72
N ASP A 5 -19.91 3.87 10.84
CA ASP A 5 -21.07 3.61 11.68
C ASP A 5 -21.88 2.45 11.08
N ASN A 6 -21.62 1.26 11.59
CA ASN A 6 -22.23 0.03 11.07
C ASN A 6 -23.76 0.01 11.20
N LYS A 7 -24.32 0.65 12.22
CA LYS A 7 -25.79 0.74 12.41
C LYS A 7 -26.43 1.59 11.32
N SER A 8 -25.83 2.73 11.02
CA SER A 8 -26.27 3.61 9.95
C SER A 8 -26.06 2.98 8.57
N PHE A 9 -24.91 2.35 8.36
CA PHE A 9 -24.60 1.67 7.11
C PHE A 9 -25.57 0.53 6.78
N LYS A 10 -26.00 -0.25 7.77
CA LYS A 10 -26.98 -1.33 7.58
C LYS A 10 -28.35 -0.79 7.13
N LYS A 11 -28.72 0.41 7.55
CA LYS A 11 -29.99 1.05 7.14
C LYS A 11 -29.92 1.61 5.73
N ASN A 12 -28.75 2.10 5.30
CA ASN A 12 -28.52 2.68 3.98
C ASN A 12 -27.13 2.24 3.45
N PRO A 13 -27.01 1.03 2.94
CA PRO A 13 -25.74 0.45 2.52
C PRO A 13 -25.23 1.12 1.24
N ARG A 14 -23.97 1.54 1.25
CA ARG A 14 -23.27 2.06 0.07
C ARG A 14 -22.43 0.96 -0.55
N LEU A 15 -23.09 0.05 -1.26
CA LEU A 15 -22.42 -1.08 -1.91
C LEU A 15 -21.99 -0.70 -3.32
N ILE A 16 -20.73 -0.92 -3.64
CA ILE A 16 -20.19 -0.78 -4.99
C ILE A 16 -20.20 -2.15 -5.65
N VAL A 17 -20.77 -2.23 -6.85
CA VAL A 17 -20.97 -3.49 -7.58
C VAL A 17 -20.22 -3.54 -8.90
N ASP A 18 -19.80 -2.39 -9.43
CA ASP A 18 -19.05 -2.29 -10.68
C ASP A 18 -18.18 -1.03 -10.68
N ALA A 19 -17.10 -1.08 -11.49
CA ALA A 19 -16.21 0.05 -11.68
C ALA A 19 -15.59 0.07 -13.07
N LYS A 20 -15.54 1.25 -13.71
CA LYS A 20 -14.90 1.43 -15.02
C LYS A 20 -14.31 2.83 -15.17
N GLY A 21 -13.03 2.90 -15.54
CA GLY A 21 -12.31 4.17 -15.64
C GLY A 21 -12.32 4.89 -14.30
N VAL A 22 -12.87 6.07 -14.25
CA VAL A 22 -12.99 6.87 -13.00
C VAL A 22 -14.35 6.72 -12.31
N TYR A 23 -15.22 5.85 -12.80
CA TYR A 23 -16.57 5.71 -12.28
C TYR A 23 -16.74 4.43 -11.48
N LEU A 24 -17.41 4.56 -10.33
CA LEU A 24 -17.97 3.48 -9.53
C LEU A 24 -19.47 3.40 -9.76
N THR A 25 -20.04 2.20 -9.74
CA THR A 25 -21.48 1.98 -9.82
C THR A 25 -21.96 1.33 -8.52
N ASN A 26 -22.95 1.92 -7.86
CA ASN A 26 -23.52 1.34 -6.66
C ASN A 26 -24.59 0.26 -7.00
N HIS A 27 -25.09 -0.44 -5.98
CA HIS A 27 -26.09 -1.50 -6.11
C HIS A 27 -27.45 -1.04 -6.65
N GLU A 28 -27.71 0.27 -6.65
CA GLU A 28 -28.90 0.90 -7.23
C GLU A 28 -28.67 1.31 -8.71
N GLY A 29 -27.50 1.02 -9.26
CA GLY A 29 -27.12 1.41 -10.62
C GLY A 29 -26.63 2.85 -10.76
N LYS A 30 -26.52 3.60 -9.67
CA LYS A 30 -26.07 4.99 -9.70
C LYS A 30 -24.55 5.04 -9.90
N LYS A 31 -24.11 5.84 -10.88
CA LYS A 31 -22.69 6.11 -11.13
C LYS A 31 -22.20 7.28 -10.30
N MET A 32 -20.99 7.16 -9.77
CA MET A 32 -20.27 8.20 -9.03
C MET A 32 -18.81 8.22 -9.42
N ILE A 33 -18.15 9.36 -9.28
CA ILE A 33 -16.71 9.49 -9.54
C ILE A 33 -15.93 8.96 -8.35
N ASP A 34 -14.94 8.12 -8.61
CA ASP A 34 -13.92 7.73 -7.62
C ASP A 34 -12.83 8.81 -7.55
N ALA A 35 -13.11 9.87 -6.81
CA ALA A 35 -12.19 10.99 -6.65
C ALA A 35 -10.98 10.66 -5.73
N SER A 36 -10.98 9.50 -5.08
CA SER A 36 -9.91 9.03 -4.20
C SER A 36 -9.00 7.97 -4.85
N SER A 37 -9.30 7.56 -6.08
CA SER A 37 -8.56 6.49 -6.78
C SER A 37 -8.46 5.21 -5.94
N GLY A 38 -9.58 4.78 -5.33
CA GLY A 38 -9.59 3.62 -4.43
C GLY A 38 -8.68 3.80 -3.22
N LEU A 39 -8.63 5.00 -2.65
CA LEU A 39 -7.72 5.42 -1.58
C LEU A 39 -6.24 5.25 -2.00
N PHE A 40 -5.88 5.85 -3.14
CA PHE A 40 -4.55 5.83 -3.77
C PHE A 40 -4.08 4.47 -4.32
N CYS A 41 -4.92 3.44 -4.27
CA CYS A 41 -4.55 2.10 -4.72
C CYS A 41 -4.84 1.86 -6.21
N ASN A 42 -5.63 2.72 -6.86
CA ASN A 42 -6.03 2.58 -8.26
C ASN A 42 -5.91 3.88 -9.08
N PRO A 43 -4.71 4.48 -9.16
CA PRO A 43 -4.51 5.77 -9.82
C PRO A 43 -4.66 5.71 -11.35
N LEU A 44 -4.62 4.52 -11.95
CA LEU A 44 -4.77 4.33 -13.41
C LEU A 44 -6.22 4.16 -13.86
N GLY A 45 -7.16 4.12 -12.90
CA GLY A 45 -8.58 3.86 -13.15
C GLY A 45 -8.93 2.37 -13.20
N HIS A 46 -10.22 2.11 -13.08
CA HIS A 46 -10.77 0.77 -12.99
C HIS A 46 -10.90 0.07 -14.36
N GLY A 47 -10.82 -1.27 -14.36
CA GLY A 47 -11.08 -2.09 -15.53
C GLY A 47 -10.04 -1.96 -16.66
N ARG A 48 -8.79 -1.72 -16.31
CA ARG A 48 -7.67 -1.65 -17.25
C ARG A 48 -7.31 -3.05 -17.75
N LYS A 49 -7.64 -3.33 -19.00
CA LYS A 49 -7.41 -4.64 -19.62
C LYS A 49 -5.94 -5.04 -19.64
N GLU A 50 -5.05 -4.11 -19.93
CA GLU A 50 -3.61 -4.34 -19.99
C GLU A 50 -3.05 -4.86 -18.65
N ILE A 51 -3.61 -4.36 -17.53
CA ILE A 51 -3.22 -4.80 -16.19
C ILE A 51 -3.79 -6.19 -15.91
N THR A 52 -5.08 -6.41 -16.20
CA THR A 52 -5.74 -7.70 -15.98
C THR A 52 -5.06 -8.81 -16.76
N GLU A 53 -4.75 -8.59 -18.03
CA GLU A 53 -4.06 -9.55 -18.89
C GLU A 53 -2.64 -9.85 -18.38
N ALA A 54 -1.89 -8.82 -17.96
CA ALA A 54 -0.55 -8.99 -17.41
C ALA A 54 -0.57 -9.79 -16.09
N VAL A 55 -1.53 -9.51 -15.22
CA VAL A 55 -1.72 -10.24 -13.95
C VAL A 55 -2.10 -11.69 -14.22
N SER A 56 -3.09 -11.95 -15.10
CA SER A 56 -3.50 -13.31 -15.46
C SER A 56 -2.33 -14.12 -16.01
N LYS A 57 -1.61 -13.56 -16.97
CA LYS A 57 -0.43 -14.21 -17.56
C LYS A 57 0.66 -14.53 -16.52
N GLN A 58 0.82 -13.66 -15.52
CA GLN A 58 1.80 -13.91 -14.46
C GLN A 58 1.32 -15.02 -13.51
N LEU A 59 0.05 -15.04 -13.15
CA LEU A 59 -0.54 -16.09 -12.31
C LEU A 59 -0.46 -17.46 -12.97
N ASP A 60 -0.74 -17.55 -14.29
CA ASP A 60 -0.60 -18.77 -15.07
C ASP A 60 0.85 -19.29 -15.11
N LYS A 61 1.83 -18.39 -15.07
CA LYS A 61 3.25 -18.75 -15.12
C LYS A 61 3.83 -19.09 -13.74
N LEU A 62 3.54 -18.26 -12.75
CA LEU A 62 4.01 -18.39 -11.37
C LEU A 62 3.16 -17.49 -10.50
N ASP A 63 2.30 -18.07 -9.71
CA ASP A 63 1.39 -17.42 -8.76
C ASP A 63 2.09 -17.02 -7.46
N TYR A 64 2.98 -17.88 -6.96
CA TYR A 64 3.69 -17.66 -5.70
C TYR A 64 5.12 -18.24 -5.73
N CYS A 65 6.02 -17.55 -5.10
CA CYS A 65 7.37 -18.01 -4.80
C CYS A 65 7.74 -17.57 -3.38
N GLN A 66 8.06 -18.51 -2.50
CA GLN A 66 8.49 -18.19 -1.14
C GLN A 66 9.82 -17.41 -1.15
N PRO A 67 10.01 -16.40 -0.29
CA PRO A 67 11.20 -15.57 -0.31
C PRO A 67 12.41 -16.17 0.45
N PHE A 68 12.28 -17.39 1.02
CA PHE A 68 13.34 -18.05 1.78
C PHE A 68 14.24 -18.87 0.85
N ASN A 69 15.47 -18.41 0.64
CA ASN A 69 16.46 -19.00 -0.26
C ASN A 69 16.01 -19.12 -1.73
N GLN A 70 14.93 -18.42 -2.09
CA GLN A 70 14.40 -18.34 -3.44
C GLN A 70 14.13 -16.88 -3.80
N GLY A 71 14.10 -16.56 -5.07
CA GLY A 71 13.86 -15.22 -5.56
C GLY A 71 12.96 -15.21 -6.79
N TYR A 72 12.19 -14.14 -6.91
CA TYR A 72 11.36 -13.88 -8.08
C TYR A 72 11.97 -12.75 -8.91
N GLY A 73 12.31 -13.05 -10.16
CA GLY A 73 12.96 -12.08 -11.06
C GLY A 73 12.17 -10.80 -11.29
N GLY A 74 10.83 -10.87 -11.30
CA GLY A 74 9.97 -9.70 -11.43
C GLY A 74 10.09 -8.71 -10.28
N SER A 75 10.33 -9.17 -9.05
CA SER A 75 10.56 -8.28 -7.91
C SER A 75 11.89 -7.53 -8.06
N PHE A 76 12.93 -8.17 -8.55
CA PHE A 76 14.23 -7.54 -8.81
C PHE A 76 14.16 -6.51 -9.94
N GLU A 77 13.42 -6.82 -11.01
CA GLU A 77 13.19 -5.90 -12.10
C GLU A 77 12.38 -4.67 -11.61
N LEU A 78 11.33 -4.87 -10.82
CA LEU A 78 10.56 -3.79 -10.22
C LEU A 78 11.42 -2.91 -9.31
N ALA A 79 12.27 -3.51 -8.46
CA ALA A 79 13.19 -2.76 -7.61
C ALA A 79 14.14 -1.89 -8.44
N THR A 80 14.67 -2.42 -9.52
CA THR A 80 15.54 -1.68 -10.45
C THR A 80 14.80 -0.51 -11.11
N ARG A 81 13.54 -0.71 -11.53
CA ARG A 81 12.71 0.34 -12.12
C ARG A 81 12.37 1.44 -11.12
N ILE A 82 12.05 1.08 -9.87
CA ILE A 82 11.77 2.04 -8.80
C ILE A 82 13.04 2.85 -8.50
N ALA A 83 14.18 2.19 -8.31
CA ALA A 83 15.45 2.85 -8.00
C ALA A 83 15.88 3.91 -9.05
N LYS A 84 15.47 3.73 -10.31
CA LYS A 84 15.69 4.74 -11.37
C LYS A 84 14.78 5.98 -11.24
N LYS A 85 13.76 5.93 -10.40
CA LYS A 85 12.79 7.03 -10.19
C LYS A 85 12.96 7.74 -8.84
N THR A 86 13.72 7.14 -7.94
CA THR A 86 14.03 7.72 -6.62
C THR A 86 15.21 8.70 -6.73
N PRO A 87 15.37 9.62 -5.76
CA PRO A 87 16.55 10.47 -5.66
C PRO A 87 17.84 9.67 -5.58
N GLU A 88 18.95 10.29 -5.96
CA GLU A 88 20.28 9.69 -5.90
C GLU A 88 20.58 9.16 -4.48
N GLY A 89 21.16 7.96 -4.40
CA GLY A 89 21.47 7.29 -3.14
C GLY A 89 20.31 6.46 -2.56
N ILE A 90 19.06 6.65 -2.99
CA ILE A 90 17.91 5.84 -2.57
C ILE A 90 17.69 4.72 -3.59
N ASN A 91 18.45 3.64 -3.46
CA ASN A 91 18.48 2.53 -4.43
C ASN A 91 18.25 1.15 -3.80
N ARG A 92 17.81 1.10 -2.55
CA ARG A 92 17.46 -0.14 -1.84
C ARG A 92 15.95 -0.17 -1.62
N ILE A 93 15.30 -1.17 -2.17
CA ILE A 93 13.84 -1.32 -2.11
C ILE A 93 13.48 -2.45 -1.16
N PHE A 94 12.65 -2.15 -0.18
CA PHE A 94 12.09 -3.13 0.75
C PHE A 94 10.57 -3.20 0.51
N TYR A 95 10.09 -4.38 0.15
CA TYR A 95 8.66 -4.60 -0.12
C TYR A 95 7.90 -4.94 1.15
N THR A 96 6.71 -4.38 1.27
CA THR A 96 5.76 -4.67 2.35
C THR A 96 4.37 -4.88 1.78
N ILE A 97 3.46 -5.42 2.60
CA ILE A 97 2.09 -5.71 2.18
C ILE A 97 1.16 -4.48 2.23
N CYS A 98 1.52 -3.44 2.96
CA CYS A 98 0.74 -2.20 3.05
C CYS A 98 1.58 -1.04 3.59
N GLY A 99 1.04 0.19 3.48
CA GLY A 99 1.70 1.40 3.98
C GLY A 99 1.99 1.39 5.49
N SER A 100 1.07 0.84 6.30
CA SER A 100 1.28 0.73 7.75
C SER A 100 2.51 -0.11 8.09
N THR A 101 2.65 -1.27 7.44
CA THR A 101 3.83 -2.13 7.61
C THR A 101 5.10 -1.49 7.05
N ALA A 102 5.00 -0.71 5.97
CA ALA A 102 6.14 0.03 5.41
C ALA A 102 6.68 1.04 6.41
N VAL A 103 5.81 1.86 7.00
CA VAL A 103 6.23 2.86 7.99
C VAL A 103 6.75 2.20 9.27
N GLU A 104 6.12 1.16 9.78
CA GLU A 104 6.62 0.40 10.93
C GLU A 104 8.02 -0.18 10.67
N THR A 105 8.23 -0.74 9.49
CA THR A 105 9.54 -1.26 9.10
C THR A 105 10.58 -0.15 9.02
N ALA A 106 10.24 1.00 8.45
CA ALA A 106 11.14 2.16 8.41
C ALA A 106 11.54 2.64 9.81
N ILE A 107 10.59 2.69 10.75
CA ILE A 107 10.86 3.02 12.16
C ILE A 107 11.83 2.01 12.79
N LYS A 108 11.59 0.72 12.61
CA LYS A 108 12.47 -0.35 13.11
C LYS A 108 13.88 -0.25 12.54
N ILE A 109 13.99 0.04 11.24
CA ILE A 109 15.30 0.25 10.58
C ILE A 109 16.00 1.48 11.16
N ALA A 110 15.30 2.59 11.38
CA ALA A 110 15.87 3.80 11.96
C ALA A 110 16.42 3.55 13.38
N ILE A 111 15.68 2.83 14.23
CA ILE A 111 16.12 2.44 15.57
C ILE A 111 17.37 1.55 15.49
N ALA A 112 17.34 0.53 14.64
CA ALA A 112 18.45 -0.40 14.47
C ALA A 112 19.71 0.31 13.95
N TYR A 113 19.55 1.22 13.00
CA TYR A 113 20.64 2.04 12.46
C TYR A 113 21.33 2.88 13.55
N HIS A 114 20.56 3.61 14.34
CA HIS A 114 21.14 4.43 15.41
C HIS A 114 21.80 3.60 16.51
N ARG A 115 21.18 2.45 16.85
CA ARG A 115 21.81 1.50 17.79
C ARG A 115 23.14 0.97 17.28
N ALA A 116 23.18 0.58 16.00
CA ALA A 116 24.41 0.09 15.38
C ALA A 116 25.53 1.15 15.32
N LYS A 117 25.15 2.43 15.25
CA LYS A 117 26.10 3.57 15.34
C LYS A 117 26.54 3.94 16.76
N GLY A 118 26.09 3.22 17.78
CA GLY A 118 26.41 3.54 19.17
C GLY A 118 25.46 4.58 19.82
N ASP A 119 24.48 5.08 19.10
CA ASP A 119 23.52 6.09 19.59
C ASP A 119 22.16 5.43 19.96
N ALA A 120 22.20 4.47 20.87
CA ALA A 120 21.03 3.68 21.27
C ALA A 120 19.92 4.50 21.98
N LYS A 121 20.24 5.72 22.42
CA LYS A 121 19.27 6.63 23.06
C LYS A 121 18.36 7.31 22.04
N ARG A 122 18.67 7.23 20.76
CA ARG A 122 17.94 7.88 19.66
C ARG A 122 16.80 7.00 19.16
N PHE A 123 15.76 6.88 19.97
CA PHE A 123 14.58 6.04 19.70
C PHE A 123 13.25 6.81 19.78
N ARG A 124 13.29 8.12 20.04
CA ARG A 124 12.08 8.95 20.08
C ARG A 124 11.71 9.41 18.67
N PHE A 125 10.44 9.31 18.34
CA PHE A 125 9.86 9.77 17.10
C PHE A 125 8.89 10.91 17.37
N VAL A 126 8.80 11.86 16.44
CA VAL A 126 7.87 12.99 16.50
C VAL A 126 6.96 12.88 15.28
N GLY A 127 5.66 12.79 15.51
CA GLY A 127 4.63 12.87 14.50
C GLY A 127 4.04 14.26 14.39
N ARG A 128 3.47 14.58 13.24
CA ARG A 128 2.68 15.81 13.07
C ARG A 128 1.29 15.63 13.66
N GLU A 129 0.75 16.65 14.29
CA GLU A 129 -0.63 16.67 14.71
C GLU A 129 -1.55 16.38 13.50
N ARG A 130 -2.55 15.48 13.70
CA ARG A 130 -3.44 14.99 12.64
C ARG A 130 -2.76 14.27 11.48
N GLY A 131 -1.48 13.93 11.60
CA GLY A 131 -0.79 13.10 10.63
C GLY A 131 -1.27 11.65 10.72
N TYR A 132 -1.63 11.04 9.59
CA TYR A 132 -1.91 9.61 9.52
C TYR A 132 -0.69 8.88 8.95
N HIS A 133 -0.19 7.88 9.67
CA HIS A 133 1.00 7.11 9.30
C HIS A 133 0.76 5.59 9.27
N GLY A 134 -0.48 5.15 9.46
CA GLY A 134 -0.85 3.74 9.51
C GLY A 134 -1.54 3.34 10.82
N MET A 135 -1.78 2.06 11.01
CA MET A 135 -2.55 1.51 12.12
C MET A 135 -1.73 0.57 13.02
N ASN A 136 -0.45 0.33 12.69
CA ASN A 136 0.41 -0.55 13.46
C ASN A 136 1.07 0.19 14.63
N LEU A 137 2.08 -0.45 15.23
CA LEU A 137 2.82 0.04 16.39
C LEU A 137 3.23 1.52 16.22
N SER A 138 2.90 2.33 17.20
CA SER A 138 3.34 3.72 17.37
C SER A 138 2.66 4.79 16.51
N LEU A 139 1.98 4.47 15.45
CA LEU A 139 1.57 5.48 14.48
C LEU A 139 0.27 6.20 14.86
N ILE A 140 -0.49 5.63 15.80
CA ILE A 140 -1.67 6.26 16.39
C ILE A 140 -1.30 7.05 17.65
N HIS A 141 -0.16 6.75 18.26
CA HIS A 141 0.24 7.27 19.57
C HIS A 141 1.50 8.14 19.56
N ILE A 142 2.04 8.44 18.39
CA ILE A 142 3.18 9.37 18.24
C ILE A 142 2.72 10.80 18.17
#